data_bcd1e15decea21a5f3547ab90a59f0de
#
_entry.id   bcd1e15decea21a5f3547ab90a59f0de
#
_cell.length_a   1.000
_cell.length_b   1.000
_cell.length_c   1.000
_cell.angle_alpha   90.00
_cell.angle_beta   90.00
_cell.angle_gamma   90.00
#
_symmetry.space_group_name_H-M   'P 1'
#
loop_
_entity.id
_entity.type
_entity.pdbx_description
1 polymer ?
#
loop_
_entity_poly.entity_id
_entity_poly.type
_entity_poly.pdbx_seq_one_letter_code
_entity_poly.pdbx_strand_id
1 'polypeptide(L)'
;MQHRMLGKKLIHAALVAATAGPAFAAADRYEIEPNHTYPSFEFSHMGISVWRGKFDRTSGRITIDRAAGTGTAEIVIDTTSIDFGLDKMDEAARSEDWFNVAKFPTATYKGTLTFVGDFPRTVEGQFTLLGITRPVKLTLNIFKCIPHPMFKKEVCGADAEGDLNWSEYGMKHSKYGEGDAGRVHLRIQVEALKQD
;
A
#
# COMPACT_ATOMS: atom_id res chain seq x y z
N MET A 1 -89.17 9.30 -18.85
CA MET A 1 -88.12 8.49 -19.40
C MET A 1 -86.81 9.22 -19.21
N GLN A 2 -86.03 8.85 -18.21
CA GLN A 2 -84.75 9.49 -17.89
C GLN A 2 -83.62 8.51 -18.29
N HIS A 3 -82.81 8.91 -19.27
CA HIS A 3 -81.61 8.16 -19.66
C HIS A 3 -80.41 8.59 -18.77
N ARG A 4 -79.95 7.68 -17.92
CA ARG A 4 -78.66 7.80 -17.17
C ARG A 4 -77.52 7.44 -18.09
N MET A 5 -76.63 8.44 -18.42
CA MET A 5 -75.38 8.19 -19.08
C MET A 5 -74.36 7.73 -18.03
N LEU A 6 -73.79 6.52 -18.20
CA LEU A 6 -72.74 6.00 -17.39
C LEU A 6 -71.36 6.47 -17.99
N GLY A 7 -70.72 7.40 -17.31
CA GLY A 7 -69.37 7.83 -17.69
C GLY A 7 -68.29 6.77 -17.31
N LYS A 8 -67.61 6.21 -18.31
CA LYS A 8 -66.46 5.34 -18.12
C LYS A 8 -65.24 6.19 -17.75
N LYS A 9 -64.77 6.09 -16.50
CA LYS A 9 -63.46 6.64 -16.09
C LYS A 9 -62.34 5.72 -16.59
N LEU A 10 -61.53 6.20 -17.54
CA LEU A 10 -60.25 5.57 -17.94
C LEU A 10 -59.20 5.88 -16.85
N ILE A 11 -58.74 4.85 -16.17
CA ILE A 11 -57.61 4.93 -15.26
C ILE A 11 -56.37 4.73 -16.10
N HIS A 12 -55.57 5.78 -16.28
CA HIS A 12 -54.24 5.69 -16.88
C HIS A 12 -53.25 5.23 -15.82
N ALA A 13 -52.80 3.97 -15.90
CA ALA A 13 -51.69 3.48 -15.10
C ALA A 13 -50.38 4.00 -15.72
N ALA A 14 -49.72 4.94 -15.05
CA ALA A 14 -48.40 5.39 -15.43
C ALA A 14 -47.36 4.32 -15.04
N LEU A 15 -46.78 3.67 -16.03
CA LEU A 15 -45.69 2.72 -15.84
C LEU A 15 -44.38 3.51 -15.55
N VAL A 16 -43.96 3.56 -14.28
CA VAL A 16 -42.67 4.14 -13.91
C VAL A 16 -41.60 3.12 -14.23
N ALA A 17 -40.88 3.32 -15.32
CA ALA A 17 -39.69 2.54 -15.65
C ALA A 17 -38.57 2.96 -14.69
N ALA A 18 -38.22 2.11 -13.72
CA ALA A 18 -37.05 2.27 -12.90
C ALA A 18 -35.81 2.00 -13.76
N THR A 19 -35.04 3.02 -14.09
CA THR A 19 -33.72 2.88 -14.72
C THR A 19 -32.74 2.43 -13.65
N ALA A 20 -32.38 1.13 -13.66
CA ALA A 20 -31.25 0.62 -12.89
C ALA A 20 -29.98 1.27 -13.47
N GLY A 21 -29.37 2.20 -12.73
CA GLY A 21 -28.04 2.71 -13.06
C GLY A 21 -27.01 1.59 -13.03
N PRO A 22 -25.84 1.75 -13.72
CA PRO A 22 -24.79 0.76 -13.67
C PRO A 22 -24.33 0.55 -12.22
N ALA A 23 -24.45 -0.67 -11.73
CA ALA A 23 -23.87 -1.07 -10.46
C ALA A 23 -22.34 -1.11 -10.67
N PHE A 24 -21.62 -0.11 -10.16
CA PHE A 24 -20.17 -0.19 -10.06
C PHE A 24 -19.83 -1.31 -9.07
N ALA A 25 -19.04 -2.28 -9.52
CA ALA A 25 -18.49 -3.28 -8.62
C ALA A 25 -17.67 -2.56 -7.54
N ALA A 26 -17.89 -2.90 -6.27
CA ALA A 26 -17.09 -2.35 -5.19
C ALA A 26 -15.62 -2.76 -5.36
N ALA A 27 -14.68 -1.87 -5.01
CA ALA A 27 -13.28 -2.19 -5.02
C ALA A 27 -12.98 -3.39 -4.11
N ASP A 28 -12.17 -4.31 -4.60
CA ASP A 28 -11.68 -5.46 -3.83
C ASP A 28 -10.77 -4.98 -2.70
N ARG A 29 -10.92 -5.57 -1.52
CA ARG A 29 -10.10 -5.28 -0.33
C ARG A 29 -9.15 -6.42 -0.05
N TYR A 30 -7.92 -6.08 0.30
CA TYR A 30 -6.87 -7.02 0.65
C TYR A 30 -6.22 -6.57 1.96
N GLU A 31 -5.99 -7.51 2.86
CA GLU A 31 -5.17 -7.30 4.06
C GLU A 31 -3.78 -7.87 3.83
N ILE A 32 -2.75 -7.14 4.26
CA ILE A 32 -1.36 -7.59 4.18
C ILE A 32 -1.20 -8.95 4.87
N GLU A 33 -0.55 -9.88 4.18
CA GLU A 33 -0.14 -11.16 4.74
C GLU A 33 1.26 -10.99 5.35
N PRO A 34 1.40 -10.96 6.69
CA PRO A 34 2.63 -10.52 7.34
C PRO A 34 3.79 -11.49 7.22
N ASN A 35 3.53 -12.79 6.98
CA ASN A 35 4.62 -13.78 6.87
C ASN A 35 5.34 -13.75 5.53
N HIS A 36 4.78 -13.06 4.52
CA HIS A 36 5.36 -12.94 3.19
C HIS A 36 5.53 -11.46 2.76
N THR A 37 5.46 -10.52 3.72
CA THR A 37 5.60 -9.09 3.43
C THR A 37 6.74 -8.48 4.24
N TYR A 38 7.82 -8.16 3.55
CA TYR A 38 9.03 -7.61 4.15
C TYR A 38 9.49 -6.37 3.39
N PRO A 39 9.20 -5.15 3.89
CA PRO A 39 9.83 -3.94 3.37
C PRO A 39 11.32 -4.00 3.64
N SER A 40 12.09 -4.22 2.57
CA SER A 40 13.54 -4.31 2.60
C SER A 40 14.15 -3.07 1.97
N PHE A 41 15.37 -2.78 2.35
CA PHE A 41 16.10 -1.63 1.84
C PHE A 41 17.60 -1.91 1.80
N GLU A 42 18.29 -1.17 0.95
CA GLU A 42 19.75 -1.22 0.85
C GLU A 42 20.34 0.16 0.66
N PHE A 43 21.55 0.36 1.16
CA PHE A 43 22.28 1.60 1.04
C PHE A 43 23.80 1.39 1.04
N SER A 44 24.53 2.36 0.50
CA SER A 44 25.99 2.31 0.46
C SER A 44 26.58 2.46 1.86
N HIS A 45 27.46 1.54 2.25
CA HIS A 45 28.26 1.67 3.45
C HIS A 45 29.66 2.15 3.08
N MET A 46 29.91 3.45 3.28
CA MET A 46 31.18 4.12 3.03
C MET A 46 31.71 3.97 1.58
N GLY A 47 30.86 3.62 0.62
CA GLY A 47 31.26 3.37 -0.76
C GLY A 47 31.99 2.04 -1.01
N ILE A 48 32.17 1.20 0.01
CA ILE A 48 32.95 -0.05 -0.08
C ILE A 48 32.07 -1.30 -0.07
N SER A 49 30.83 -1.20 0.41
CA SER A 49 29.88 -2.31 0.43
C SER A 49 28.43 -1.80 0.42
N VAL A 50 27.49 -2.71 0.29
CA VAL A 50 26.06 -2.43 0.39
C VAL A 50 25.52 -3.08 1.65
N TRP A 51 24.96 -2.28 2.54
CA TRP A 51 24.22 -2.77 3.68
C TRP A 51 22.76 -2.98 3.31
N ARG A 52 22.18 -4.04 3.88
CA ARG A 52 20.81 -4.42 3.67
C ARG A 52 20.12 -4.63 5.00
N GLY A 53 18.88 -4.16 5.08
CA GLY A 53 18.01 -4.39 6.20
C GLY A 53 16.57 -4.59 5.73
N LYS A 54 15.74 -5.05 6.65
CA LYS A 54 14.30 -5.24 6.42
C LYS A 54 13.53 -4.95 7.71
N PHE A 55 12.22 -4.90 7.58
CA PHE A 55 11.32 -4.90 8.72
C PHE A 55 10.50 -6.19 8.72
N ASP A 56 10.53 -6.92 9.84
CA ASP A 56 9.87 -8.23 9.95
C ASP A 56 8.37 -8.14 10.23
N ARG A 57 7.89 -6.98 10.64
CA ARG A 57 6.47 -6.80 10.94
C ARG A 57 5.87 -5.63 10.17
N THR A 58 4.94 -5.98 9.30
CA THR A 58 4.20 -5.04 8.46
C THR A 58 2.73 -5.42 8.48
N SER A 59 1.87 -4.43 8.48
CA SER A 59 0.42 -4.59 8.39
C SER A 59 -0.18 -3.52 7.50
N GLY A 60 -1.46 -3.67 7.16
CA GLY A 60 -2.15 -2.68 6.36
C GLY A 60 -3.13 -3.30 5.39
N ARG A 61 -3.66 -2.44 4.54
CA ARG A 61 -4.66 -2.83 3.54
C ARG A 61 -4.36 -2.24 2.19
N ILE A 62 -4.83 -2.93 1.17
CA ILE A 62 -4.80 -2.48 -0.21
C ILE A 62 -6.22 -2.59 -0.76
N THR A 63 -6.66 -1.58 -1.50
CA THR A 63 -7.88 -1.67 -2.30
C THR A 63 -7.54 -1.68 -3.77
N ILE A 64 -8.26 -2.47 -4.56
CA ILE A 64 -8.06 -2.57 -6.01
C ILE A 64 -9.42 -2.51 -6.69
N ASP A 65 -9.64 -1.47 -7.48
CA ASP A 65 -10.76 -1.38 -8.41
C ASP A 65 -10.24 -1.65 -9.82
N ARG A 66 -10.38 -2.91 -10.26
CA ARG A 66 -9.92 -3.31 -11.60
C ARG A 66 -10.73 -2.68 -12.72
N ALA A 67 -12.02 -2.39 -12.47
CA ALA A 67 -12.89 -1.77 -13.46
C ALA A 67 -12.55 -0.30 -13.67
N ALA A 68 -12.23 0.41 -12.59
CA ALA A 68 -11.79 1.81 -12.64
C ALA A 68 -10.29 1.98 -12.95
N GLY A 69 -9.50 0.90 -12.88
CA GLY A 69 -8.04 0.96 -13.06
C GLY A 69 -7.35 1.78 -11.97
N THR A 70 -7.81 1.68 -10.73
CA THR A 70 -7.27 2.44 -9.59
C THR A 70 -7.23 1.59 -8.33
N GLY A 71 -6.55 2.10 -7.29
CA GLY A 71 -6.48 1.45 -5.99
C GLY A 71 -5.75 2.30 -4.97
N THR A 72 -5.73 1.84 -3.73
CA THR A 72 -5.02 2.52 -2.64
C THR A 72 -4.20 1.52 -1.83
N ALA A 73 -3.13 2.00 -1.21
CA ALA A 73 -2.34 1.26 -0.24
C ALA A 73 -2.24 2.07 1.05
N GLU A 74 -2.54 1.45 2.18
CA GLU A 74 -2.35 1.99 3.52
C GLU A 74 -1.55 0.99 4.33
N ILE A 75 -0.26 1.26 4.53
CA ILE A 75 0.72 0.34 5.13
C ILE A 75 1.26 0.93 6.41
N VAL A 76 1.40 0.08 7.42
CA VAL A 76 2.04 0.39 8.70
C VAL A 76 3.19 -0.59 8.90
N ILE A 77 4.39 -0.04 9.09
CA ILE A 77 5.63 -0.78 9.33
C ILE A 77 6.00 -0.60 10.81
N ASP A 78 6.17 -1.68 11.53
CA ASP A 78 6.68 -1.66 12.89
C ASP A 78 8.20 -1.45 12.86
N THR A 79 8.65 -0.24 13.21
CA THR A 79 10.08 0.10 13.19
C THR A 79 10.89 -0.64 14.23
N THR A 80 10.25 -1.19 15.28
CA THR A 80 10.93 -2.00 16.28
C THR A 80 11.38 -3.36 15.74
N SER A 81 10.82 -3.77 14.59
CA SER A 81 11.12 -5.04 13.91
C SER A 81 12.27 -4.95 12.90
N ILE A 82 13.06 -3.88 12.95
CA ILE A 82 14.23 -3.72 12.10
C ILE A 82 15.22 -4.88 12.29
N ASP A 83 15.68 -5.44 11.18
CA ASP A 83 16.58 -6.59 11.12
C ASP A 83 17.64 -6.38 10.04
N PHE A 84 18.90 -6.34 10.44
CA PHE A 84 20.09 -6.33 9.57
C PHE A 84 20.80 -7.70 9.56
N GLY A 85 20.27 -8.69 10.28
CA GLY A 85 20.90 -9.99 10.48
C GLY A 85 22.04 -9.98 11.49
N LEU A 86 22.16 -8.93 12.29
CA LEU A 86 23.16 -8.79 13.35
C LEU A 86 22.59 -8.01 14.53
N ASP A 87 22.39 -8.66 15.67
CA ASP A 87 21.74 -8.11 16.88
C ASP A 87 22.29 -6.74 17.29
N LYS A 88 23.62 -6.55 17.25
CA LYS A 88 24.24 -5.27 17.59
C LYS A 88 23.86 -4.15 16.63
N MET A 89 23.68 -4.48 15.35
CA MET A 89 23.24 -3.50 14.36
C MET A 89 21.76 -3.17 14.53
N ASP A 90 20.95 -4.16 14.85
CA ASP A 90 19.54 -3.98 15.11
C ASP A 90 19.30 -3.13 16.34
N GLU A 91 20.09 -3.33 17.40
CA GLU A 91 20.07 -2.49 18.60
C GLU A 91 20.45 -1.04 18.26
N ALA A 92 21.54 -0.85 17.51
CA ALA A 92 21.98 0.47 17.08
C ALA A 92 20.91 1.16 16.21
N ALA A 93 20.30 0.43 15.27
CA ALA A 93 19.27 0.93 14.39
C ALA A 93 18.01 1.39 15.16
N ARG A 94 17.64 0.69 16.25
CA ARG A 94 16.51 1.07 17.11
C ARG A 94 16.79 2.31 17.96
N SER A 95 18.03 2.73 18.11
CA SER A 95 18.44 3.84 18.97
C SER A 95 17.90 5.19 18.50
N GLU A 96 18.05 6.19 19.38
CA GLU A 96 17.65 7.60 19.12
C GLU A 96 18.37 8.23 17.92
N ASP A 97 19.56 7.72 17.59
CA ASP A 97 20.37 8.26 16.49
C ASP A 97 19.90 7.77 15.10
N TRP A 98 19.11 6.70 15.07
CA TRP A 98 18.59 6.10 13.84
C TRP A 98 17.05 6.18 13.79
N PHE A 99 16.37 5.04 13.97
CA PHE A 99 14.90 4.98 13.86
C PHE A 99 14.18 5.52 15.09
N ASN A 100 14.88 5.72 16.23
CA ASN A 100 14.30 6.22 17.47
C ASN A 100 12.97 5.56 17.81
N VAL A 101 12.97 4.22 17.83
CA VAL A 101 11.75 3.42 17.89
C VAL A 101 10.95 3.65 19.18
N ALA A 102 11.62 4.12 20.24
CA ALA A 102 10.94 4.48 21.49
C ALA A 102 9.96 5.65 21.31
N LYS A 103 10.27 6.57 20.41
CA LYS A 103 9.43 7.74 20.08
C LYS A 103 8.58 7.50 18.84
N PHE A 104 9.11 6.77 17.88
CA PHE A 104 8.49 6.53 16.57
C PHE A 104 8.43 5.02 16.30
N PRO A 105 7.56 4.27 16.99
CA PRO A 105 7.49 2.82 16.88
C PRO A 105 6.96 2.34 15.51
N THR A 106 6.43 3.25 14.70
CA THR A 106 5.89 2.92 13.37
C THR A 106 6.32 3.92 12.31
N ALA A 107 6.49 3.42 11.08
CA ALA A 107 6.48 4.20 9.86
C ALA A 107 5.21 3.88 9.07
N THR A 108 4.74 4.81 8.23
CA THR A 108 3.51 4.60 7.46
C THR A 108 3.68 5.00 6.00
N TYR A 109 3.03 4.27 5.11
CA TYR A 109 2.93 4.63 3.70
C TYR A 109 1.48 4.66 3.26
N LYS A 110 1.06 5.76 2.63
CA LYS A 110 -0.28 5.89 2.04
C LYS A 110 -0.13 6.33 0.60
N GLY A 111 -0.63 5.52 -0.33
CA GLY A 111 -0.45 5.77 -1.74
C GLY A 111 -1.64 5.35 -2.59
N THR A 112 -1.63 5.85 -3.82
CA THR A 112 -2.59 5.52 -4.88
C THR A 112 -1.90 4.68 -5.93
N LEU A 113 -2.55 3.58 -6.33
CA LEU A 113 -2.08 2.70 -7.39
C LEU A 113 -2.46 3.30 -8.75
N THR A 114 -1.50 3.33 -9.66
CA THR A 114 -1.72 3.69 -11.06
C THR A 114 -1.57 2.45 -11.93
N PHE A 115 -2.52 2.24 -12.83
CA PHE A 115 -2.61 1.08 -13.68
C PHE A 115 -2.10 1.37 -15.10
N VAL A 116 -1.55 0.34 -15.73
CA VAL A 116 -1.29 0.29 -17.18
C VAL A 116 -1.97 -0.98 -17.70
N GLY A 117 -3.03 -0.80 -18.48
CA GLY A 117 -3.96 -1.88 -18.79
C GLY A 117 -4.62 -2.42 -17.52
N ASP A 118 -4.62 -3.71 -17.33
CA ASP A 118 -5.31 -4.39 -16.21
C ASP A 118 -4.47 -4.52 -14.94
N PHE A 119 -3.23 -3.99 -14.94
CA PHE A 119 -2.28 -4.22 -13.84
C PHE A 119 -1.76 -2.93 -13.23
N PRO A 120 -1.66 -2.84 -11.88
CA PRO A 120 -0.98 -1.73 -11.24
C PRO A 120 0.51 -1.75 -11.59
N ARG A 121 1.07 -0.57 -11.86
CA ARG A 121 2.47 -0.38 -12.24
C ARG A 121 3.23 0.51 -11.29
N THR A 122 2.56 1.48 -10.70
CA THR A 122 3.20 2.36 -9.72
C THR A 122 2.28 2.60 -8.55
N VAL A 123 2.87 2.92 -7.41
CA VAL A 123 2.18 3.49 -6.25
C VAL A 123 2.82 4.84 -5.97
N GLU A 124 2.05 5.90 -6.04
CA GLU A 124 2.50 7.24 -5.68
C GLU A 124 1.91 7.60 -4.32
N GLY A 125 2.76 7.84 -3.33
CA GLY A 125 2.31 7.97 -1.96
C GLY A 125 3.15 8.87 -1.09
N GLN A 126 2.71 8.96 0.16
CA GLN A 126 3.35 9.70 1.24
C GLN A 126 3.92 8.69 2.23
N PHE A 127 5.23 8.72 2.42
CA PHE A 127 5.92 7.95 3.44
C PHE A 127 6.23 8.82 4.64
N THR A 128 5.82 8.36 5.80
CA THR A 128 6.08 9.02 7.08
C THR A 128 7.07 8.19 7.89
N LEU A 129 8.22 8.76 8.19
CA LEU A 129 9.27 8.17 9.01
C LEU A 129 9.77 9.23 9.99
N LEU A 130 9.99 8.86 11.25
CA LEU A 130 10.41 9.78 12.32
C LEU A 130 9.50 11.04 12.45
N GLY A 131 8.22 10.89 12.13
CA GLY A 131 7.25 12.00 12.15
C GLY A 131 7.34 12.95 10.96
N ILE A 132 8.23 12.72 10.01
CA ILE A 132 8.40 13.52 8.79
C ILE A 132 7.81 12.78 7.61
N THR A 133 6.97 13.47 6.84
CA THR A 133 6.30 12.91 5.66
C THR A 133 6.95 13.44 4.38
N ARG A 134 7.24 12.54 3.44
CA ARG A 134 7.77 12.86 2.11
C ARG A 134 7.08 12.01 1.03
N PRO A 135 6.98 12.53 -0.20
CA PRO A 135 6.50 11.73 -1.32
C PRO A 135 7.51 10.63 -1.65
N VAL A 136 7.00 9.41 -1.83
CA VAL A 136 7.78 8.26 -2.31
C VAL A 136 6.97 7.58 -3.38
N LYS A 137 7.59 7.35 -4.54
CA LYS A 137 7.03 6.58 -5.64
C LYS A 137 7.63 5.18 -5.62
N LEU A 138 6.76 4.18 -5.73
CA LEU A 138 7.16 2.79 -5.90
C LEU A 138 6.79 2.33 -7.32
N THR A 139 7.69 1.58 -7.95
CA THR A 139 7.45 0.89 -9.22
C THR A 139 7.23 -0.59 -8.93
N LEU A 140 6.17 -1.17 -9.48
CA LEU A 140 5.88 -2.59 -9.35
C LEU A 140 6.51 -3.35 -10.54
N ASN A 141 7.55 -4.11 -10.28
CA ASN A 141 8.24 -4.94 -11.27
C ASN A 141 7.42 -6.20 -11.57
N ILE A 142 6.79 -6.77 -10.53
CA ILE A 142 5.92 -7.93 -10.60
C ILE A 142 4.61 -7.58 -9.90
N PHE A 143 3.49 -7.98 -10.50
CA PHE A 143 2.19 -8.03 -9.84
C PHE A 143 1.42 -9.23 -10.37
N LYS A 144 0.92 -10.07 -9.45
CA LYS A 144 0.13 -11.25 -9.80
C LYS A 144 -0.84 -11.61 -8.70
N CYS A 145 -2.05 -12.02 -9.10
CA CYS A 145 -3.04 -12.59 -8.18
C CYS A 145 -3.33 -14.05 -8.57
N ILE A 146 -3.49 -14.90 -7.57
CA ILE A 146 -3.83 -16.33 -7.74
C ILE A 146 -4.78 -16.77 -6.62
N PRO A 147 -5.57 -17.83 -6.82
CA PRO A 147 -6.23 -18.52 -5.70
C PRO A 147 -5.18 -19.09 -4.73
N HIS A 148 -5.25 -18.71 -3.47
CA HIS A 148 -4.31 -19.22 -2.47
C HIS A 148 -4.58 -20.70 -2.17
N PRO A 149 -3.59 -21.59 -2.26
CA PRO A 149 -3.80 -23.04 -2.17
C PRO A 149 -4.37 -23.50 -0.82
N MET A 150 -4.03 -22.81 0.28
CA MET A 150 -4.48 -23.17 1.63
C MET A 150 -5.71 -22.39 2.08
N PHE A 151 -5.75 -21.08 1.84
CA PHE A 151 -6.81 -20.21 2.39
C PHE A 151 -8.06 -20.13 1.51
N LYS A 152 -8.03 -20.69 0.29
CA LYS A 152 -9.13 -20.68 -0.70
C LYS A 152 -9.65 -19.28 -1.02
N LYS A 153 -8.84 -18.25 -0.78
CA LYS A 153 -9.07 -16.84 -1.09
C LYS A 153 -8.09 -16.41 -2.18
N GLU A 154 -8.38 -15.34 -2.87
CA GLU A 154 -7.39 -14.74 -3.78
C GLU A 154 -6.26 -14.12 -2.94
N VAL A 155 -5.03 -14.36 -3.33
CA VAL A 155 -3.85 -13.66 -2.86
C VAL A 155 -3.23 -12.91 -4.01
N CYS A 156 -2.88 -11.65 -3.79
CA CYS A 156 -2.11 -10.85 -4.73
C CYS A 156 -0.73 -10.60 -4.15
N GLY A 157 0.29 -10.78 -4.98
CA GLY A 157 1.67 -10.49 -4.64
C GLY A 157 2.26 -9.45 -5.59
N ALA A 158 3.20 -8.68 -5.06
CA ALA A 158 3.98 -7.72 -5.83
C ALA A 158 5.44 -7.67 -5.36
N ASP A 159 6.32 -7.34 -6.30
CA ASP A 159 7.69 -6.90 -6.03
C ASP A 159 7.79 -5.43 -6.45
N ALA A 160 8.12 -4.56 -5.51
CA ALA A 160 8.14 -3.13 -5.71
C ALA A 160 9.50 -2.53 -5.33
N GLU A 161 9.91 -1.52 -6.07
CA GLU A 161 11.15 -0.78 -5.81
C GLU A 161 10.92 0.72 -5.84
N GLY A 162 11.81 1.44 -5.16
CA GLY A 162 11.82 2.90 -5.13
C GLY A 162 13.05 3.42 -4.42
N ASP A 163 13.17 4.73 -4.37
CA ASP A 163 14.30 5.38 -3.69
C ASP A 163 13.79 6.45 -2.73
N LEU A 164 14.56 6.65 -1.67
CA LEU A 164 14.41 7.79 -0.78
C LEU A 164 15.79 8.26 -0.29
N ASN A 165 15.83 9.41 0.37
CA ASN A 165 17.03 9.85 1.06
C ASN A 165 16.73 9.96 2.57
N TRP A 166 17.46 9.21 3.39
CA TRP A 166 17.24 9.19 4.84
C TRP A 166 17.47 10.54 5.52
N SER A 167 18.34 11.40 4.94
CA SER A 167 18.62 12.73 5.49
C SER A 167 17.38 13.63 5.51
N GLU A 168 16.41 13.37 4.61
CA GLU A 168 15.16 14.13 4.53
C GLU A 168 14.19 13.79 5.66
N TYR A 169 14.46 12.72 6.43
CA TYR A 169 13.65 12.27 7.55
C TYR A 169 14.27 12.60 8.92
N GLY A 170 15.35 13.38 8.95
CA GLY A 170 15.94 13.87 10.19
C GLY A 170 16.66 12.82 11.04
N MET A 171 17.12 11.71 10.44
CA MET A 171 18.01 10.78 11.12
C MET A 171 19.28 11.51 11.57
N LYS A 172 19.76 11.30 12.80
CA LYS A 172 20.91 12.00 13.34
C LYS A 172 22.22 11.63 12.61
N HIS A 173 22.26 10.44 12.01
CA HIS A 173 23.34 10.02 11.12
C HIS A 173 23.31 10.68 9.73
N SER A 174 22.36 11.57 9.48
CA SER A 174 22.23 12.26 8.18
C SER A 174 23.49 12.99 7.74
N LYS A 175 24.33 13.45 8.68
CA LYS A 175 25.63 14.05 8.35
C LYS A 175 26.58 13.16 7.56
N TYR A 176 26.36 11.82 7.56
CA TYR A 176 27.08 10.87 6.74
C TYR A 176 26.32 10.47 5.48
N GLY A 177 25.10 11.01 5.32
CA GLY A 177 24.16 10.69 4.27
C GLY A 177 23.81 11.87 3.35
N GLU A 178 24.66 12.92 3.30
CA GLU A 178 24.44 14.02 2.38
C GLU A 178 24.64 13.59 0.92
N GLY A 179 23.81 14.09 0.03
CA GLY A 179 23.82 13.73 -1.37
C GLY A 179 23.53 12.23 -1.60
N ASP A 180 24.30 11.62 -2.48
CA ASP A 180 24.15 10.19 -2.84
C ASP A 180 24.44 9.23 -1.68
N ALA A 181 25.20 9.65 -0.68
CA ALA A 181 25.48 8.83 0.50
C ALA A 181 24.24 8.58 1.37
N GLY A 182 23.24 9.44 1.29
CA GLY A 182 21.96 9.27 2.00
C GLY A 182 20.92 8.49 1.21
N ARG A 183 21.21 8.08 -0.02
CA ARG A 183 20.28 7.35 -0.87
C ARG A 183 20.05 5.94 -0.32
N VAL A 184 18.79 5.60 -0.18
CA VAL A 184 18.29 4.27 0.18
C VAL A 184 17.48 3.74 -0.97
N HIS A 185 17.82 2.55 -1.44
CA HIS A 185 17.03 1.82 -2.42
C HIS A 185 16.09 0.86 -1.69
N LEU A 186 14.79 0.98 -1.98
CA LEU A 186 13.74 0.13 -1.42
C LEU A 186 13.53 -1.08 -2.30
N ARG A 187 13.46 -2.26 -1.68
CA ARG A 187 13.18 -3.54 -2.34
C ARG A 187 12.09 -4.26 -1.53
N ILE A 188 10.87 -4.20 -2.01
CA ILE A 188 9.71 -4.57 -1.21
C ILE A 188 9.00 -5.74 -1.85
N GLN A 189 9.05 -6.90 -1.18
CA GLN A 189 8.10 -7.97 -1.45
C GLN A 189 6.86 -7.76 -0.60
N VAL A 190 5.69 -7.98 -1.20
CA VAL A 190 4.40 -7.86 -0.51
C VAL A 190 3.43 -8.91 -1.01
N GLU A 191 2.72 -9.53 -0.09
CA GLU A 191 1.54 -10.35 -0.38
C GLU A 191 0.35 -9.85 0.44
N ALA A 192 -0.84 -9.96 -0.14
CA ALA A 192 -2.07 -9.54 0.52
C ALA A 192 -3.23 -10.46 0.15
N LEU A 193 -4.04 -10.81 1.15
CA LEU A 193 -5.17 -11.72 1.04
C LEU A 193 -6.47 -10.95 0.87
N LYS A 194 -7.25 -11.33 -0.14
CA LYS A 194 -8.57 -10.76 -0.38
C LYS A 194 -9.49 -10.98 0.81
N GLN A 195 -10.20 -9.93 1.18
CA GLN A 195 -11.22 -9.95 2.22
C GLN A 195 -12.61 -10.05 1.60
N ASP A 196 -13.55 -10.64 2.34
CA ASP A 196 -14.97 -10.83 1.94
C ASP A 196 -15.72 -9.49 1.94
#